data_0755ab1fd26aad8e5e1c1ca49ae3b6ca
#
_entry.id   0755ab1fd26aad8e5e1c1ca49ae3b6ca
#
_cell.length_a   1.000
_cell.length_b   1.000
_cell.length_c   1.000
_cell.angle_alpha   90.00
_cell.angle_beta   90.00
_cell.angle_gamma   90.00
#
_symmetry.space_group_name_H-M   'P 1'
#
loop_
_entity.id
_entity.type
_entity.pdbx_description
1 polymer ?
#
loop_
_entity_poly.entity_id
_entity_poly.type
_entity_poly.pdbx_seq_one_letter_code
_entity_poly.pdbx_strand_id
1 'polypeptide(L)'
;IPLLVGEEWVAAILPVQIFLILGIRDATGTFNIAILRGVGDSRSPLLILTIGILLLGVMAPFLMPYGVSGIAAMIALRTFLTWPLSAWLVQKAAGYSALHQLTVGCRALLSALGMVGAVWWVGRFLSEGLPDAAIIACMVATGMLVYAGLMLVIGARQVREIRDGMSWFRNHHDGVADAV
;
A
#
# COMPACT_ATOMS: atom_id res chain seq x y z
N ILE A 1 8.05 6.88 17.49
CA ILE A 1 9.46 6.61 17.11
C ILE A 1 10.38 6.94 18.29
N PRO A 2 10.36 8.13 18.93
CA PRO A 2 11.25 8.44 20.03
C PRO A 2 11.16 7.43 21.19
N LEU A 3 9.96 6.95 21.51
CA LEU A 3 9.70 6.02 22.61
C LEU A 3 10.28 4.61 22.39
N LEU A 4 10.45 4.19 21.13
CA LEU A 4 10.97 2.86 20.78
C LEU A 4 12.45 2.88 20.40
N VAL A 5 12.91 3.96 19.80
CA VAL A 5 14.24 4.01 19.13
C VAL A 5 15.12 5.12 19.69
N GLY A 6 14.58 6.05 20.50
CA GLY A 6 15.29 7.16 21.12
C GLY A 6 15.09 8.50 20.41
N GLU A 7 15.48 9.57 21.11
CA GLU A 7 15.29 10.96 20.65
C GLU A 7 16.13 11.31 19.41
N GLU A 8 17.19 10.59 19.15
CA GLU A 8 18.06 10.78 17.98
C GLU A 8 17.32 10.56 16.65
N TRP A 9 16.18 9.85 16.69
CA TRP A 9 15.37 9.51 15.51
C TRP A 9 14.21 10.47 15.23
N VAL A 10 14.14 11.61 15.92
CA VAL A 10 13.08 12.62 15.69
C VAL A 10 13.09 13.11 14.24
N ALA A 11 14.26 13.27 13.62
CA ALA A 11 14.37 13.66 12.20
C ALA A 11 13.79 12.63 11.21
N ALA A 12 13.63 11.36 11.62
CA ALA A 12 13.07 10.32 10.80
C ALA A 12 11.53 10.27 10.82
N ILE A 13 10.87 11.02 11.71
CA ILE A 13 9.41 11.00 11.86
C ILE A 13 8.72 11.38 10.53
N LEU A 14 9.10 12.50 9.95
CA LEU A 14 8.50 12.99 8.70
C LEU A 14 8.75 12.03 7.52
N PRO A 15 9.98 11.55 7.25
CA PRO A 15 10.21 10.52 6.25
C PRO A 15 9.36 9.26 6.44
N VAL A 16 9.25 8.75 7.66
CA VAL A 16 8.44 7.55 7.96
C VAL A 16 6.97 7.79 7.67
N GLN A 17 6.42 8.95 8.04
CA GLN A 17 5.03 9.31 7.72
C GLN A 17 4.79 9.33 6.21
N ILE A 18 5.72 9.90 5.43
CA ILE A 18 5.68 9.90 3.96
C ILE A 18 5.67 8.46 3.43
N PHE A 19 6.56 7.59 3.92
CA PHE A 19 6.62 6.19 3.47
C PHE A 19 5.38 5.37 3.89
N LEU A 20 4.76 5.65 5.02
CA LEU A 20 3.51 5.01 5.42
C LEU A 20 2.37 5.35 4.43
N ILE A 21 2.28 6.60 4.00
CA ILE A 21 1.31 7.01 2.97
C ILE A 21 1.62 6.32 1.63
N LEU A 22 2.90 6.19 1.28
CA LEU A 22 3.34 5.50 0.07
C LEU A 22 3.01 4.02 0.08
N GLY A 23 3.09 3.35 1.23
CA GLY A 23 2.84 1.91 1.36
C GLY A 23 1.47 1.49 0.82
N ILE A 24 0.45 2.34 0.99
CA ILE A 24 -0.90 2.11 0.45
C ILE A 24 -0.88 2.03 -1.07
N ARG A 25 -0.04 2.84 -1.70
CA ARG A 25 0.06 2.92 -3.16
C ARG A 25 1.04 1.88 -3.73
N ASP A 26 2.08 1.52 -3.00
CA ASP A 26 3.15 0.64 -3.49
C ASP A 26 2.65 -0.78 -3.77
N ALA A 27 1.69 -1.25 -2.98
CA ALA A 27 1.00 -2.51 -3.22
C ALA A 27 0.34 -2.55 -4.62
N THR A 28 -0.37 -1.47 -5.01
CA THR A 28 -0.99 -1.38 -6.35
C THR A 28 0.06 -1.30 -7.47
N GLY A 29 1.19 -0.66 -7.24
CA GLY A 29 2.30 -0.58 -8.21
C GLY A 29 2.93 -1.94 -8.49
N THR A 30 3.19 -2.71 -7.44
CA THR A 30 3.72 -4.07 -7.55
C THR A 30 2.76 -4.99 -8.30
N PHE A 31 1.46 -4.88 -8.04
CA PHE A 31 0.42 -5.63 -8.74
C PHE A 31 0.40 -5.32 -10.25
N ASN A 32 0.48 -4.03 -10.62
CA ASN A 32 0.51 -3.61 -12.02
C ASN A 32 1.71 -4.21 -12.76
N ILE A 33 2.88 -4.21 -12.15
CA ILE A 33 4.08 -4.83 -12.75
C ILE A 33 3.91 -6.34 -12.89
N ALA A 34 3.32 -7.01 -11.91
CA ALA A 34 3.06 -8.45 -11.96
C ALA A 34 2.09 -8.81 -13.10
N ILE A 35 1.02 -8.04 -13.29
CA ILE A 35 0.07 -8.21 -14.40
C ILE A 35 0.77 -8.05 -15.74
N LEU A 36 1.55 -6.98 -15.94
CA LEU A 36 2.27 -6.73 -17.19
C LEU A 36 3.22 -7.87 -17.54
N ARG A 37 3.96 -8.39 -16.54
CA ARG A 37 4.83 -9.56 -16.72
C ARG A 37 4.04 -10.83 -17.02
N GLY A 38 2.90 -11.03 -16.37
CA GLY A 38 2.01 -12.18 -16.60
C GLY A 38 1.43 -12.24 -18.01
N VAL A 39 1.20 -11.08 -18.62
CA VAL A 39 0.74 -10.96 -20.04
C VAL A 39 1.91 -11.07 -21.04
N GLY A 40 3.16 -11.20 -20.54
CA GLY A 40 4.35 -11.29 -21.37
C GLY A 40 4.90 -9.93 -21.85
N ASP A 41 4.36 -8.81 -21.35
CA ASP A 41 4.85 -7.48 -21.69
C ASP A 41 6.02 -7.09 -20.78
N SER A 42 7.25 -7.32 -21.26
CA SER A 42 8.48 -6.93 -20.57
C SER A 42 8.90 -5.48 -20.85
N ARG A 43 8.33 -4.85 -21.88
CA ARG A 43 8.72 -3.48 -22.29
C ARG A 43 8.10 -2.42 -21.39
N SER A 44 6.84 -2.58 -21.02
CA SER A 44 6.11 -1.63 -20.18
C SER A 44 6.71 -1.46 -18.78
N PRO A 45 7.09 -2.52 -18.04
CA PRO A 45 7.82 -2.37 -16.78
C PRO A 45 9.15 -1.63 -16.92
N LEU A 46 9.93 -1.91 -17.99
CA LEU A 46 11.16 -1.19 -18.27
C LEU A 46 10.94 0.30 -18.53
N LEU A 47 9.89 0.64 -19.28
CA LEU A 47 9.52 2.04 -19.55
C LEU A 47 9.14 2.78 -18.27
N ILE A 48 8.34 2.16 -17.39
CA ILE A 48 7.98 2.74 -16.08
C ILE A 48 9.24 2.97 -15.24
N LEU A 49 10.14 1.99 -15.20
CA LEU A 49 11.40 2.10 -14.45
C LEU A 49 12.29 3.23 -14.99
N THR A 50 12.45 3.29 -16.30
CA THR A 50 13.29 4.31 -16.97
C THR A 50 12.74 5.71 -16.70
N ILE A 51 11.45 5.94 -16.88
CA ILE A 51 10.80 7.22 -16.55
C ILE A 51 10.97 7.54 -15.07
N GLY A 52 10.81 6.53 -14.20
CA GLY A 52 11.01 6.71 -12.77
C GLY A 52 12.43 7.16 -12.40
N ILE A 53 13.46 6.62 -13.05
CA ILE A 53 14.88 7.02 -12.85
C ILE A 53 15.12 8.43 -13.37
N LEU A 54 14.61 8.76 -14.56
CA LEU A 54 14.72 10.10 -15.12
C LEU A 54 14.06 11.15 -14.22
N LEU A 55 12.87 10.87 -13.69
CA LEU A 55 12.19 11.74 -12.74
C LEU A 55 13.05 11.96 -11.48
N LEU A 56 13.63 10.90 -10.91
CA LEU A 56 14.53 11.02 -9.76
C LEU A 56 15.73 11.92 -10.08
N GLY A 57 16.35 11.74 -11.24
CA GLY A 57 17.47 12.55 -11.67
C GLY A 57 17.12 14.03 -11.81
N VAL A 58 15.96 14.35 -12.38
CA VAL A 58 15.48 15.73 -12.51
C VAL A 58 15.13 16.36 -11.16
N MET A 59 14.56 15.58 -10.25
CA MET A 59 14.09 16.09 -8.95
C MET A 59 15.22 16.18 -7.91
N ALA A 60 16.30 15.39 -8.09
CA ALA A 60 17.41 15.32 -7.15
C ALA A 60 18.02 16.70 -6.81
N PRO A 61 18.38 17.58 -7.76
CA PRO A 61 18.99 18.87 -7.43
C PRO A 61 18.08 19.79 -6.61
N PHE A 62 16.75 19.61 -6.72
CA PHE A 62 15.76 20.44 -6.02
C PHE A 62 15.41 19.92 -4.63
N LEU A 63 15.39 18.61 -4.44
CA LEU A 63 14.88 17.99 -3.20
C LEU A 63 16.01 17.45 -2.29
N MET A 64 17.17 17.11 -2.82
CA MET A 64 18.31 16.67 -2.01
C MET A 64 18.76 17.70 -0.93
N PRO A 65 18.73 19.03 -1.17
CA PRO A 65 19.11 19.99 -0.13
C PRO A 65 18.27 19.91 1.15
N TYR A 66 17.07 19.33 1.09
CA TYR A 66 16.21 19.12 2.26
C TYR A 66 16.55 17.84 3.06
N GLY A 67 17.67 17.19 2.75
CA GLY A 67 18.14 16.00 3.47
C GLY A 67 17.23 14.79 3.30
N VAL A 68 17.09 13.99 4.38
CA VAL A 68 16.34 12.73 4.37
C VAL A 68 14.86 12.94 4.01
N SER A 69 14.25 14.02 4.49
CA SER A 69 12.87 14.36 4.18
C SER A 69 12.68 14.69 2.70
N GLY A 70 13.66 15.37 2.08
CA GLY A 70 13.65 15.65 0.65
C GLY A 70 13.74 14.38 -0.20
N ILE A 71 14.58 13.42 0.21
CA ILE A 71 14.70 12.12 -0.47
C ILE A 71 13.37 11.35 -0.35
N ALA A 72 12.75 11.32 0.82
CA ALA A 72 11.45 10.68 1.01
C ALA A 72 10.35 11.31 0.13
N ALA A 73 10.31 12.65 0.08
CA ALA A 73 9.39 13.39 -0.78
C ALA A 73 9.63 13.12 -2.27
N MET A 74 10.89 13.01 -2.70
CA MET A 74 11.27 12.68 -4.08
C MET A 74 10.77 11.29 -4.49
N ILE A 75 10.93 10.29 -3.64
CA ILE A 75 10.43 8.93 -3.87
C ILE A 75 8.90 8.92 -3.93
N ALA A 76 8.24 9.66 -3.03
CA ALA A 76 6.80 9.81 -3.01
C ALA A 76 6.29 10.42 -4.32
N LEU A 77 6.83 11.55 -4.71
CA LEU A 77 6.40 12.29 -5.90
C LEU A 77 6.62 11.46 -7.18
N ARG A 78 7.79 10.82 -7.33
CA ARG A 78 8.05 9.86 -8.42
C ARG A 78 6.96 8.79 -8.47
N THR A 79 6.63 8.19 -7.33
CA THR A 79 5.68 7.08 -7.23
C THR A 79 4.28 7.52 -7.66
N PHE A 80 3.83 8.71 -7.27
CA PHE A 80 2.55 9.27 -7.70
C PHE A 80 2.55 9.67 -9.17
N LEU A 81 3.63 10.25 -9.68
CA LEU A 81 3.75 10.64 -11.09
C LEU A 81 3.78 9.45 -12.05
N THR A 82 4.40 8.34 -11.67
CA THR A 82 4.43 7.12 -12.50
C THR A 82 3.15 6.30 -12.43
N TRP A 83 2.25 6.58 -11.48
CA TRP A 83 1.01 5.81 -11.32
C TRP A 83 0.06 5.88 -12.53
N PRO A 84 -0.33 7.06 -13.05
CA PRO A 84 -1.24 7.11 -14.20
C PRO A 84 -0.67 6.40 -15.42
N LEU A 85 0.64 6.47 -15.62
CA LEU A 85 1.33 5.75 -16.68
C LEU A 85 1.21 4.23 -16.49
N SER A 86 1.47 3.72 -15.28
CA SER A 86 1.37 2.29 -14.98
C SER A 86 -0.07 1.77 -15.14
N ALA A 87 -1.07 2.53 -14.69
CA ALA A 87 -2.47 2.19 -14.82
C ALA A 87 -2.92 2.15 -16.29
N TRP A 88 -2.47 3.11 -17.10
CA TRP A 88 -2.76 3.16 -18.54
C TRP A 88 -2.12 1.98 -19.30
N LEU A 89 -0.87 1.63 -18.98
CA LEU A 89 -0.18 0.49 -19.61
C LEU A 89 -0.87 -0.84 -19.28
N VAL A 90 -1.30 -1.04 -18.03
CA VAL A 90 -2.07 -2.23 -17.63
C VAL A 90 -3.41 -2.29 -18.35
N GLN A 91 -4.11 -1.16 -18.47
CA GLN A 91 -5.36 -1.10 -19.21
C GLN A 91 -5.17 -1.49 -20.68
N LYS A 92 -4.08 -1.02 -21.31
CA LYS A 92 -3.76 -1.32 -22.70
C LYS A 92 -3.35 -2.77 -22.92
N ALA A 93 -2.57 -3.37 -22.00
CA ALA A 93 -2.00 -4.71 -22.14
C ALA A 93 -2.95 -5.81 -21.69
N ALA A 94 -3.67 -5.61 -20.58
CA ALA A 94 -4.51 -6.63 -19.94
C ALA A 94 -6.01 -6.33 -20.02
N GLY A 95 -6.43 -5.18 -20.58
CA GLY A 95 -7.84 -4.76 -20.61
C GLY A 95 -8.41 -4.39 -19.23
N TYR A 96 -7.58 -4.37 -18.19
CA TYR A 96 -8.01 -4.11 -16.80
C TYR A 96 -8.20 -2.61 -16.58
N SER A 97 -9.44 -2.19 -16.39
CA SER A 97 -9.81 -0.78 -16.31
C SER A 97 -9.11 -0.05 -15.15
N ALA A 98 -8.49 1.10 -15.46
CA ALA A 98 -7.89 1.99 -14.46
C ALA A 98 -8.90 2.47 -13.41
N LEU A 99 -10.18 2.65 -13.79
CA LEU A 99 -11.27 3.00 -12.87
C LEU A 99 -11.53 1.89 -11.85
N HIS A 100 -11.42 0.63 -12.24
CA HIS A 100 -11.58 -0.49 -11.32
C HIS A 100 -10.42 -0.54 -10.30
N GLN A 101 -9.20 -0.25 -10.72
CA GLN A 101 -8.05 -0.11 -9.80
C GLN A 101 -8.26 1.02 -8.80
N LEU A 102 -8.80 2.16 -9.24
CA LEU A 102 -9.15 3.28 -8.36
C LEU A 102 -10.22 2.89 -7.33
N THR A 103 -11.28 2.19 -7.73
CA THR A 103 -12.34 1.78 -6.79
C THR A 103 -11.82 0.82 -5.71
N VAL A 104 -10.93 -0.10 -6.05
CA VAL A 104 -10.27 -0.99 -5.09
C VAL A 104 -9.36 -0.19 -4.16
N GLY A 105 -8.57 0.74 -4.69
CA GLY A 105 -7.71 1.63 -3.91
C GLY A 105 -8.51 2.55 -2.97
N CYS A 106 -9.63 3.12 -3.43
CA CYS A 106 -10.51 3.96 -2.61
C CYS A 106 -11.11 3.19 -1.43
N ARG A 107 -11.46 1.92 -1.60
CA ARG A 107 -11.97 1.08 -0.50
C ARG A 107 -10.91 0.86 0.58
N ALA A 108 -9.67 0.55 0.18
CA ALA A 108 -8.55 0.43 1.12
C ALA A 108 -8.27 1.76 1.84
N LEU A 109 -8.32 2.89 1.13
CA LEU A 109 -8.18 4.23 1.70
C LEU A 109 -9.28 4.54 2.72
N LEU A 110 -10.54 4.24 2.41
CA LEU A 110 -11.65 4.43 3.34
C LEU A 110 -11.49 3.60 4.61
N SER A 111 -11.05 2.34 4.47
CA SER A 111 -10.75 1.47 5.62
C SER A 111 -9.59 2.01 6.47
N ALA A 112 -8.55 2.54 5.82
CA ALA A 112 -7.41 3.16 6.51
C ALA A 112 -7.81 4.47 7.22
N LEU A 113 -8.63 5.31 6.61
CA LEU A 113 -9.16 6.53 7.23
C LEU A 113 -10.05 6.21 8.44
N GLY A 114 -10.90 5.18 8.33
CA GLY A 114 -11.71 4.70 9.45
C GLY A 114 -10.83 4.18 10.60
N MET A 115 -9.75 3.45 10.28
CA MET A 115 -8.75 3.01 11.27
C MET A 115 -8.10 4.21 11.97
N VAL A 116 -7.63 5.21 11.21
CA VAL A 116 -6.99 6.42 11.77
C VAL A 116 -7.96 7.15 12.71
N GLY A 117 -9.22 7.32 12.30
CA GLY A 117 -10.24 7.94 13.13
C GLY A 117 -10.47 7.19 14.44
N ALA A 118 -10.58 5.85 14.38
CA ALA A 118 -10.77 5.01 15.56
C ALA A 118 -9.56 5.04 16.51
N VAL A 119 -8.35 4.95 15.97
CA VAL A 119 -7.10 5.03 16.75
C VAL A 119 -6.96 6.40 17.41
N TRP A 120 -7.26 7.49 16.69
CA TRP A 120 -7.24 8.83 17.23
C TRP A 120 -8.25 9.00 18.39
N TRP A 121 -9.46 8.46 18.19
CA TRP A 121 -10.50 8.52 19.21
C TRP A 121 -10.12 7.74 20.47
N VAL A 122 -9.63 6.50 20.32
CA VAL A 122 -9.16 5.66 21.43
C VAL A 122 -7.97 6.31 22.14
N GLY A 123 -7.00 6.86 21.42
CA GLY A 123 -5.86 7.55 21.99
C GLY A 123 -6.25 8.73 22.89
N ARG A 124 -7.31 9.45 22.53
CA ARG A 124 -7.82 10.58 23.32
C ARG A 124 -8.46 10.14 24.64
N PHE A 125 -9.06 8.95 24.69
CA PHE A 125 -9.69 8.44 25.91
C PHE A 125 -8.72 7.67 26.83
N LEU A 126 -7.67 7.07 26.27
CA LEU A 126 -6.70 6.27 27.03
C LEU A 126 -5.56 7.10 27.64
N SER A 127 -5.46 8.40 27.31
CA SER A 127 -4.36 9.28 27.76
C SER A 127 -4.32 9.53 29.27
N GLU A 128 -5.34 9.14 30.03
CA GLU A 128 -5.42 9.37 31.48
C GLU A 128 -5.20 8.05 32.25
N GLY A 129 -3.95 7.75 32.62
CA GLY A 129 -3.65 6.77 33.67
C GLY A 129 -2.97 5.46 33.28
N LEU A 130 -2.64 5.24 32.01
CA LEU A 130 -1.93 4.03 31.54
C LEU A 130 -0.49 4.34 31.15
N PRO A 131 0.46 3.41 31.32
CA PRO A 131 1.83 3.58 30.82
C PRO A 131 1.82 3.65 29.28
N ASP A 132 2.71 4.48 28.72
CA ASP A 132 2.80 4.76 27.27
C ASP A 132 2.85 3.50 26.40
N ALA A 133 3.55 2.47 26.87
CA ALA A 133 3.63 1.19 26.17
C ALA A 133 2.27 0.49 26.05
N ALA A 134 1.43 0.57 27.08
CA ALA A 134 0.09 -0.01 27.07
C ALA A 134 -0.85 0.78 26.13
N ILE A 135 -0.72 2.11 26.13
CA ILE A 135 -1.47 2.98 25.21
C ILE A 135 -1.14 2.62 23.76
N ILE A 136 0.15 2.50 23.41
CA ILE A 136 0.58 2.11 22.06
C ILE A 136 0.04 0.74 21.70
N ALA A 137 0.13 -0.26 22.58
CA ALA A 137 -0.39 -1.60 22.34
C ALA A 137 -1.91 -1.61 22.07
N CYS A 138 -2.69 -0.85 22.85
CA CYS A 138 -4.13 -0.69 22.63
C CYS A 138 -4.44 0.02 21.32
N MET A 139 -3.70 1.06 20.95
CA MET A 139 -3.87 1.76 19.68
C MET A 139 -3.59 0.85 18.49
N VAL A 140 -2.51 0.05 18.55
CA VAL A 140 -2.16 -0.91 17.50
C VAL A 140 -3.22 -2.00 17.39
N ALA A 141 -3.65 -2.59 18.50
CA ALA A 141 -4.69 -3.62 18.51
C ALA A 141 -6.03 -3.09 17.94
N THR A 142 -6.43 -1.89 18.37
CA THR A 142 -7.64 -1.23 17.85
C THR A 142 -7.51 -0.98 16.35
N GLY A 143 -6.38 -0.46 15.90
CA GLY A 143 -6.12 -0.21 14.48
C GLY A 143 -6.24 -1.49 13.64
N MET A 144 -5.62 -2.59 14.08
CA MET A 144 -5.71 -3.89 13.40
C MET A 144 -7.15 -4.42 13.34
N LEU A 145 -7.88 -4.38 14.45
CA LEU A 145 -9.26 -4.88 14.51
C LEU A 145 -10.22 -4.06 13.64
N VAL A 146 -10.12 -2.73 13.70
CA VAL A 146 -10.96 -1.83 12.90
C VAL A 146 -10.65 -1.97 11.41
N TYR A 147 -9.37 -2.00 11.03
CA TYR A 147 -8.98 -2.19 9.64
C TYR A 147 -9.44 -3.52 9.09
N ALA A 148 -9.20 -4.62 9.82
CA ALA A 148 -9.65 -5.95 9.43
C ALA A 148 -11.18 -6.03 9.33
N GLY A 149 -11.90 -5.47 10.29
CA GLY A 149 -13.36 -5.42 10.28
C GLY A 149 -13.91 -4.63 9.08
N LEU A 150 -13.37 -3.44 8.83
CA LEU A 150 -13.78 -2.63 7.68
C LEU A 150 -13.44 -3.30 6.35
N MET A 151 -12.26 -3.94 6.24
CA MET A 151 -11.89 -4.70 5.04
C MET A 151 -12.82 -5.89 4.81
N LEU A 152 -13.24 -6.61 5.84
CA LEU A 152 -14.19 -7.70 5.72
C LEU A 152 -15.59 -7.22 5.30
N VAL A 153 -16.04 -6.07 5.82
CA VAL A 153 -17.35 -5.50 5.48
C VAL A 153 -17.36 -4.91 4.08
N ILE A 154 -16.38 -4.05 3.77
CA ILE A 154 -16.31 -3.34 2.48
C ILE A 154 -15.81 -4.27 1.37
N GLY A 155 -14.94 -5.22 1.70
CA GLY A 155 -14.31 -6.19 0.79
C GLY A 155 -14.98 -7.56 0.74
N ALA A 156 -16.13 -7.77 1.38
CA ALA A 156 -16.79 -9.09 1.50
C ALA A 156 -17.03 -9.78 0.13
N ARG A 157 -17.23 -9.01 -0.93
CA ARG A 157 -17.38 -9.52 -2.30
C ARG A 157 -16.04 -10.06 -2.85
N GLN A 158 -14.94 -9.36 -2.60
CA GLN A 158 -13.60 -9.77 -3.04
C GLN A 158 -13.08 -10.97 -2.26
N VAL A 159 -13.37 -11.04 -0.96
CA VAL A 159 -13.02 -12.19 -0.12
C VAL A 159 -13.77 -13.45 -0.60
N ARG A 160 -15.02 -13.34 -1.04
CA ARG A 160 -15.76 -14.45 -1.66
C ARG A 160 -15.12 -14.88 -2.97
N GLU A 161 -14.79 -13.97 -3.87
CA GLU A 161 -14.14 -14.26 -5.16
C GLU A 161 -12.79 -14.97 -4.98
N ILE A 162 -11.97 -14.53 -4.01
CA ILE A 162 -10.69 -15.19 -3.66
C ILE A 162 -10.94 -16.59 -3.09
N ARG A 163 -11.92 -16.76 -2.22
CA ARG A 163 -12.28 -18.06 -1.65
C ARG A 163 -12.77 -19.04 -2.72
N ASP A 164 -13.59 -18.55 -3.64
CA ASP A 164 -14.14 -19.37 -4.73
C ASP A 164 -13.01 -19.73 -5.72
N GLY A 165 -12.09 -18.83 -6.01
CA GLY A 165 -10.88 -19.12 -6.79
C GLY A 165 -9.97 -20.16 -6.13
N MET A 166 -9.73 -20.05 -4.83
CA MET A 166 -8.93 -21.05 -4.09
C MET A 166 -9.61 -22.42 -4.03
N SER A 167 -10.93 -22.48 -3.92
CA SER A 167 -11.68 -23.74 -3.96
C SER A 167 -11.56 -24.43 -5.32
N TRP A 168 -11.56 -23.64 -6.42
CA TRP A 168 -11.35 -24.13 -7.77
C TRP A 168 -9.94 -24.74 -7.94
N PHE A 169 -8.89 -24.09 -7.47
CA PHE A 169 -7.52 -24.61 -7.50
C PHE A 169 -7.39 -25.91 -6.71
N ARG A 170 -7.95 -25.98 -5.51
CA ARG A 170 -7.92 -27.18 -4.67
C ARG A 170 -8.60 -28.37 -5.36
N ASN A 171 -9.79 -28.18 -5.92
CA ASN A 171 -10.53 -29.24 -6.59
C ASN A 171 -9.84 -29.75 -7.89
N HIS A 172 -9.07 -28.90 -8.57
CA HIS A 172 -8.30 -29.31 -9.74
C HIS A 172 -7.02 -30.07 -9.38
N HIS A 173 -6.38 -29.75 -8.26
CA HIS A 173 -5.23 -30.49 -7.78
C HIS A 173 -5.59 -31.90 -7.31
N ASP A 174 -6.70 -32.06 -6.61
CA ASP A 174 -7.17 -33.37 -6.13
C ASP A 174 -7.58 -34.27 -7.31
N GLY A 175 -8.20 -33.75 -8.37
CA GLY A 175 -8.57 -34.50 -9.57
C GLY A 175 -7.38 -34.96 -10.44
N VAL A 176 -6.22 -34.34 -10.33
CA VAL A 176 -5.00 -34.78 -11.04
C VAL A 176 -4.26 -35.86 -10.23
N ALA A 177 -4.36 -35.83 -8.91
CA ALA A 177 -3.77 -36.84 -8.03
C ALA A 177 -4.48 -38.21 -8.12
N ASP A 178 -5.79 -38.21 -8.40
CA ASP A 178 -6.58 -39.44 -8.56
C ASP A 178 -6.47 -40.05 -9.96
N ALA A 179 -5.83 -39.38 -10.92
CA ALA A 179 -5.67 -39.83 -12.31
C ALA A 179 -4.28 -40.46 -12.63
N VAL A 180 -3.36 -40.55 -11.63
CA VAL A 180 -2.04 -41.18 -11.70
C VAL A 180 -2.01 -42.40 -10.82
#